data_f626cae3858fc24b9cfed64d95570f1f
#
_entry.id   f626cae3858fc24b9cfed64d95570f1f
#
_cell.length_a   1.000
_cell.length_b   1.000
_cell.length_c   1.000
_cell.angle_alpha   90.00
_cell.angle_beta   90.00
_cell.angle_gamma   90.00
#
_symmetry.space_group_name_H-M   'P 1'
#
loop_
_entity.id
_entity.type
_entity.pdbx_description
1 polymer ?
#
loop_
_entity_poly.entity_id
_entity_poly.type
_entity_poly.pdbx_seq_one_letter_code
_entity_poly.pdbx_strand_id
1 'polypeptide(L)'
;MLAPRKPSAFDSHNIKGVKAPFSKKIFGVVCLRRRGGVCINSHMRLELADFPVTQLRLGRVLQYDAGILDIDARELHDLVRRDARIADVSFAVVHPGDRVRVTGIRDIVEPRLKVSGGGQVFPGTMSAVEAVGGGRTHRLSRMAVVTTAAFEGSVRAGLAVQRSAILDMWGPGAEASRFSKLSALVLIVELKPGLSDWDAHSAIQSAELGVARRLAESSIGQSPMDVEVFDNSTPAAGLPRVALIQGCLTNSQGAHSNISYYGMLMRESLATFIHPNELLDGAIAVCATRAVGYFPVTWDWQNHSLSLGLLREHGKRANFVGVILERIQFDTFHGKEVIAQSTASLAQQLGAEGVVVAWTGSGNAFVDVMLTIEACEKRGIRTTLVSYEFGGKDGIDSPLLYYVPEARAAVSTGSRDRWLELPAPERVVGPYDHFAVLTYPGAPLADAKGQLTLDARDMLIGGVDNWGAESWSCELY
;
A
#
# COMPACT_ATOMS: atom_id res chain seq x y z
N MET A 1 -17.14 24.53 48.83
CA MET A 1 -18.37 25.31 48.55
C MET A 1 -17.98 26.52 47.71
N LEU A 2 -18.17 26.48 46.39
CA LEU A 2 -18.10 27.62 45.49
C LEU A 2 -19.21 27.44 44.50
N ALA A 3 -20.10 28.41 44.41
CA ALA A 3 -21.33 28.41 43.63
C ALA A 3 -21.06 28.61 42.12
N PRO A 4 -21.91 28.10 41.23
CA PRO A 4 -21.76 28.25 39.79
C PRO A 4 -22.17 29.65 39.31
N ARG A 5 -21.32 30.28 38.48
CA ARG A 5 -21.64 31.52 37.73
C ARG A 5 -22.57 31.24 36.58
N LYS A 6 -23.64 32.03 36.48
CA LYS A 6 -24.59 32.08 35.34
C LYS A 6 -23.92 32.69 34.10
N PRO A 7 -24.23 32.25 32.88
CA PRO A 7 -23.79 32.92 31.67
C PRO A 7 -24.61 34.19 31.41
N SER A 8 -23.94 35.28 31.04
CA SER A 8 -24.49 36.57 30.64
C SER A 8 -25.14 36.49 29.24
N ALA A 9 -26.31 37.13 29.15
CA ALA A 9 -27.07 37.26 27.92
C ALA A 9 -26.29 38.07 26.87
N PHE A 10 -26.30 37.57 25.63
CA PHE A 10 -25.88 38.32 24.44
C PHE A 10 -27.03 39.18 23.95
N ASP A 11 -26.76 40.46 23.91
CA ASP A 11 -27.69 41.50 23.49
C ASP A 11 -27.81 41.52 21.97
N SER A 12 -29.06 41.35 21.48
CA SER A 12 -29.39 41.38 20.06
C SER A 12 -29.87 42.80 19.68
N HIS A 13 -28.96 43.68 19.27
CA HIS A 13 -29.38 44.90 18.56
C HIS A 13 -28.35 45.36 17.52
N ASN A 14 -28.91 45.58 16.32
CA ASN A 14 -28.37 46.36 15.20
C ASN A 14 -27.42 45.66 14.22
N ILE A 15 -28.00 45.00 13.20
CA ILE A 15 -27.51 45.11 11.84
C ILE A 15 -28.72 45.45 10.94
N LYS A 16 -28.88 46.72 10.62
CA LYS A 16 -29.79 47.21 9.55
C LYS A 16 -29.08 47.09 8.19
N GLY A 17 -29.70 46.37 7.29
CA GLY A 17 -29.85 46.73 5.89
C GLY A 17 -28.62 46.66 4.97
N VAL A 18 -28.42 45.48 4.35
CA VAL A 18 -27.95 45.44 2.95
C VAL A 18 -28.89 44.47 2.19
N LYS A 19 -29.84 45.04 1.43
CA LYS A 19 -30.62 44.31 0.42
C LYS A 19 -29.74 44.16 -0.83
N ALA A 20 -29.19 43.00 -1.05
CA ALA A 20 -28.71 42.61 -2.36
C ALA A 20 -29.84 41.88 -3.10
N PRO A 21 -30.11 42.20 -4.38
CA PRO A 21 -31.17 41.55 -5.12
C PRO A 21 -30.70 40.11 -5.48
N PHE A 22 -31.42 39.12 -4.95
CA PHE A 22 -31.31 37.73 -5.43
C PHE A 22 -31.85 37.68 -6.86
N SER A 23 -30.96 37.72 -7.83
CA SER A 23 -31.28 37.46 -9.23
C SER A 23 -31.65 35.98 -9.39
N LYS A 24 -32.89 35.73 -9.80
CA LYS A 24 -33.41 34.44 -10.28
C LYS A 24 -32.73 34.06 -11.60
N LYS A 25 -31.48 33.65 -11.60
CA LYS A 25 -30.78 33.08 -12.76
C LYS A 25 -29.63 32.15 -12.32
N ILE A 26 -29.94 31.08 -11.60
CA ILE A 26 -29.02 29.94 -11.43
C ILE A 26 -29.83 28.65 -11.65
N PHE A 27 -30.42 28.49 -12.83
CA PHE A 27 -30.76 27.23 -13.47
C PHE A 27 -30.72 27.46 -14.99
N GLY A 28 -29.58 27.89 -15.47
CA GLY A 28 -29.24 27.80 -16.87
C GLY A 28 -28.53 26.48 -17.07
N VAL A 29 -29.21 25.48 -17.61
CA VAL A 29 -28.56 24.33 -18.25
C VAL A 29 -27.56 24.90 -19.26
N VAL A 30 -26.28 24.80 -18.96
CA VAL A 30 -25.22 25.15 -19.91
C VAL A 30 -25.21 24.06 -20.95
N CYS A 31 -26.07 24.23 -21.98
CA CYS A 31 -25.96 23.46 -23.20
C CYS A 31 -24.77 24.01 -23.98
N LEU A 32 -23.56 23.48 -23.70
CA LEU A 32 -22.37 23.75 -24.48
C LEU A 32 -22.53 23.15 -25.88
N ARG A 33 -22.93 24.00 -26.85
CA ARG A 33 -22.86 23.67 -28.27
C ARG A 33 -21.40 23.27 -28.61
N ARG A 34 -21.24 22.03 -29.04
CA ARG A 34 -19.99 21.45 -29.59
C ARG A 34 -19.44 22.34 -30.71
N ARG A 35 -18.31 22.95 -30.51
CA ARG A 35 -17.36 23.26 -31.58
C ARG A 35 -16.04 22.63 -31.15
N GLY A 36 -15.61 21.58 -31.85
CA GLY A 36 -14.25 21.00 -31.76
C GLY A 36 -13.83 20.56 -30.36
N GLY A 37 -14.71 19.90 -29.61
CA GLY A 37 -14.38 19.45 -28.27
C GLY A 37 -13.67 18.12 -28.31
N VAL A 38 -12.45 18.09 -27.84
CA VAL A 38 -11.82 16.87 -27.30
C VAL A 38 -12.82 16.26 -26.32
N CYS A 39 -13.25 15.04 -26.61
CA CYS A 39 -14.12 14.27 -25.74
C CYS A 39 -13.32 13.97 -24.46
N ILE A 40 -13.59 14.68 -23.36
CA ILE A 40 -13.05 14.35 -22.04
C ILE A 40 -13.88 13.18 -21.45
N ASN A 41 -13.98 12.11 -22.21
CA ASN A 41 -14.12 10.76 -21.72
C ASN A 41 -12.80 10.07 -22.08
N SER A 42 -11.74 10.46 -21.41
CA SER A 42 -10.55 9.62 -21.38
C SER A 42 -10.94 8.37 -20.58
N HIS A 43 -11.39 7.33 -21.31
CA HIS A 43 -11.45 6.00 -20.74
C HIS A 43 -10.09 5.76 -20.07
N MET A 44 -10.06 5.48 -18.76
CA MET A 44 -8.82 5.15 -18.06
C MET A 44 -8.38 3.75 -18.52
N ARG A 45 -7.87 3.63 -19.74
CA ARG A 45 -7.30 2.43 -20.29
C ARG A 45 -5.80 2.47 -20.02
N LEU A 46 -5.34 1.52 -19.19
CA LEU A 46 -3.94 1.38 -18.81
C LEU A 46 -3.31 0.20 -19.57
N GLU A 47 -2.16 0.42 -20.13
CA GLU A 47 -1.28 -0.61 -20.68
C GLU A 47 -0.07 -0.77 -19.76
N LEU A 48 0.08 -1.94 -19.13
CA LEU A 48 1.30 -2.31 -18.43
C LEU A 48 2.20 -3.09 -19.37
N ALA A 49 3.29 -2.47 -19.80
CA ALA A 49 4.30 -3.08 -20.66
C ALA A 49 5.37 -3.75 -19.80
N ASP A 50 5.54 -5.05 -19.97
CA ASP A 50 6.35 -5.89 -19.10
C ASP A 50 7.77 -6.10 -19.64
N PHE A 51 8.75 -5.81 -18.79
CA PHE A 51 10.19 -5.99 -19.02
C PHE A 51 10.76 -6.87 -17.90
N PRO A 52 10.67 -8.20 -18.00
CA PRO A 52 11.07 -9.09 -16.93
C PRO A 52 12.59 -9.09 -16.74
N VAL A 53 13.03 -8.87 -15.50
CA VAL A 53 14.44 -8.94 -15.15
C VAL A 53 14.75 -10.34 -14.61
N THR A 54 15.54 -11.08 -15.33
CA THR A 54 16.00 -12.43 -14.94
C THR A 54 17.38 -12.41 -14.31
N GLN A 55 18.16 -11.35 -14.53
CA GLN A 55 19.48 -11.17 -13.96
C GLN A 55 19.75 -9.71 -13.64
N LEU A 56 20.17 -9.45 -12.39
CA LEU A 56 20.64 -8.16 -11.90
C LEU A 56 22.15 -8.17 -11.76
N ARG A 57 22.83 -7.10 -12.21
CA ARG A 57 24.28 -6.96 -12.08
C ARG A 57 24.64 -5.54 -11.68
N LEU A 58 25.59 -5.38 -10.77
CA LEU A 58 26.25 -4.09 -10.56
C LEU A 58 27.37 -3.93 -11.58
N GLY A 59 27.33 -2.84 -12.33
CA GLY A 59 28.22 -2.55 -13.44
C GLY A 59 28.64 -1.06 -13.47
N ARG A 60 28.89 -0.57 -14.68
CA ARG A 60 29.32 0.82 -14.93
C ARG A 60 28.38 1.57 -15.89
N VAL A 61 27.29 0.98 -16.23
CA VAL A 61 26.26 1.54 -17.11
C VAL A 61 24.91 1.07 -16.65
N LEU A 62 23.87 1.92 -16.75
CA LEU A 62 22.50 1.49 -16.56
C LEU A 62 21.90 1.08 -17.90
N GLN A 63 21.64 -0.21 -18.07
CA GLN A 63 21.11 -0.75 -19.31
C GLN A 63 20.25 -1.99 -19.04
N TYR A 64 19.09 -2.07 -19.73
CA TYR A 64 18.28 -3.28 -19.81
C TYR A 64 18.48 -3.92 -21.20
N ASP A 65 18.81 -5.19 -21.23
CA ASP A 65 18.92 -5.97 -22.47
C ASP A 65 18.47 -7.41 -22.24
N ALA A 66 17.43 -7.83 -22.97
CA ALA A 66 16.91 -9.21 -23.00
C ALA A 66 16.76 -9.87 -21.60
N GLY A 67 16.30 -9.12 -20.60
CA GLY A 67 16.10 -9.62 -19.23
C GLY A 67 17.31 -9.43 -18.30
N ILE A 68 18.41 -8.91 -18.81
CA ILE A 68 19.56 -8.53 -17.99
C ILE A 68 19.48 -7.04 -17.68
N LEU A 69 19.57 -6.67 -16.42
CA LEU A 69 19.67 -5.29 -15.96
C LEU A 69 21.04 -5.04 -15.36
N ASP A 70 21.89 -4.35 -16.11
CA ASP A 70 23.15 -3.80 -15.60
C ASP A 70 22.88 -2.46 -14.93
N ILE A 71 23.44 -2.25 -13.73
CA ILE A 71 23.16 -1.10 -12.87
C ILE A 71 24.44 -0.35 -12.57
N ASP A 72 24.48 0.95 -12.92
CA ASP A 72 25.56 1.84 -12.49
C ASP A 72 25.34 2.30 -11.05
N ALA A 73 26.03 1.62 -10.12
CA ALA A 73 25.96 1.95 -8.69
C ALA A 73 26.44 3.37 -8.37
N ARG A 74 27.37 3.94 -9.15
CA ARG A 74 27.86 5.31 -8.93
C ARG A 74 26.80 6.34 -9.33
N GLU A 75 26.16 6.12 -10.46
CA GLU A 75 25.06 6.98 -10.89
C GLU A 75 23.93 7.00 -9.85
N LEU A 76 23.53 5.83 -9.34
CA LEU A 76 22.50 5.73 -8.32
C LEU A 76 22.94 6.36 -6.99
N HIS A 77 24.21 6.17 -6.59
CA HIS A 77 24.77 6.85 -5.42
C HIS A 77 24.68 8.38 -5.56
N ASP A 78 25.08 8.92 -6.70
CA ASP A 78 25.02 10.37 -6.95
C ASP A 78 23.57 10.88 -6.99
N LEU A 79 22.65 10.09 -7.53
CA LEU A 79 21.22 10.40 -7.52
C LEU A 79 20.68 10.54 -6.10
N VAL A 80 20.92 9.55 -5.26
CA VAL A 80 20.41 9.51 -3.87
C VAL A 80 21.05 10.59 -3.01
N ARG A 81 22.34 10.84 -3.19
CA ARG A 81 23.11 11.84 -2.44
C ARG A 81 22.74 13.29 -2.74
N ARG A 82 21.90 13.54 -3.75
CA ARG A 82 21.32 14.88 -3.98
C ARG A 82 20.43 15.34 -2.84
N ASP A 83 19.82 14.40 -2.12
CA ASP A 83 19.07 14.72 -0.90
C ASP A 83 20.03 15.00 0.26
N ALA A 84 20.04 16.25 0.72
CA ALA A 84 20.95 16.71 1.77
C ALA A 84 20.73 16.01 3.12
N ARG A 85 19.62 15.33 3.33
CA ARG A 85 19.27 14.57 4.55
C ARG A 85 19.93 13.20 4.60
N ILE A 86 20.40 12.69 3.47
CA ILE A 86 21.08 11.39 3.36
C ILE A 86 22.58 11.59 3.58
N ALA A 87 23.16 10.85 4.51
CA ALA A 87 24.59 10.85 4.80
C ALA A 87 25.38 10.00 3.81
N ASP A 88 24.89 8.80 3.50
CA ASP A 88 25.47 7.91 2.50
C ASP A 88 24.46 6.88 2.02
N VAL A 89 24.78 6.15 0.94
CA VAL A 89 24.03 5.01 0.45
C VAL A 89 24.97 3.96 -0.15
N SER A 90 24.72 2.71 0.15
CA SER A 90 25.38 1.58 -0.50
C SER A 90 24.35 0.64 -1.10
N PHE A 91 24.83 -0.23 -2.01
CA PHE A 91 23.97 -1.13 -2.77
C PHE A 91 24.45 -2.57 -2.69
N ALA A 92 23.51 -3.48 -2.60
CA ALA A 92 23.77 -4.91 -2.73
C ALA A 92 22.75 -5.54 -3.69
N VAL A 93 23.17 -6.55 -4.43
CA VAL A 93 22.26 -7.38 -5.23
C VAL A 93 22.10 -8.71 -4.51
N VAL A 94 20.86 -9.17 -4.43
CA VAL A 94 20.49 -10.49 -3.88
C VAL A 94 19.52 -11.20 -4.83
N HIS A 95 19.66 -12.51 -4.93
CA HIS A 95 18.85 -13.35 -5.81
C HIS A 95 18.09 -14.42 -5.03
N PRO A 96 16.98 -14.92 -5.58
CA PRO A 96 16.32 -16.11 -5.04
C PRO A 96 17.29 -17.27 -4.85
N GLY A 97 17.32 -17.84 -3.64
CA GLY A 97 18.23 -18.93 -3.27
C GLY A 97 19.54 -18.49 -2.62
N ASP A 98 19.92 -17.21 -2.67
CA ASP A 98 21.08 -16.70 -1.94
C ASP A 98 20.88 -16.90 -0.43
N ARG A 99 21.89 -17.42 0.27
CA ARG A 99 21.83 -17.59 1.74
C ARG A 99 22.08 -16.26 2.46
N VAL A 100 21.21 -15.30 2.14
CA VAL A 100 21.30 -13.90 2.58
C VAL A 100 20.05 -13.53 3.36
N ARG A 101 20.25 -12.85 4.50
CA ARG A 101 19.21 -12.17 5.27
C ARG A 101 19.34 -10.67 5.08
N VAL A 102 18.26 -10.03 4.64
CA VAL A 102 18.17 -8.57 4.57
C VAL A 102 17.50 -8.06 5.84
N THR A 103 18.06 -7.02 6.47
CA THR A 103 17.56 -6.43 7.73
C THR A 103 17.25 -4.96 7.56
N GLY A 104 16.40 -4.40 8.43
CA GLY A 104 16.08 -2.96 8.41
C GLY A 104 15.23 -2.52 7.23
N ILE A 105 14.43 -3.41 6.66
CA ILE A 105 13.59 -3.11 5.49
C ILE A 105 12.58 -2.03 5.86
N ARG A 106 12.44 -1.04 4.97
CA ARG A 106 11.50 0.08 5.09
C ARG A 106 10.38 -0.01 4.08
N ASP A 107 10.72 -0.30 2.82
CA ASP A 107 9.73 -0.51 1.75
C ASP A 107 10.33 -1.40 0.66
N ILE A 108 9.46 -1.89 -0.22
CA ILE A 108 9.80 -2.64 -1.43
C ILE A 108 8.99 -2.06 -2.58
N VAL A 109 9.66 -1.73 -3.69
CA VAL A 109 9.04 -1.06 -4.83
C VAL A 109 9.36 -1.82 -6.13
N GLU A 110 8.37 -2.00 -6.99
CA GLU A 110 8.60 -2.45 -8.38
C GLU A 110 8.98 -1.25 -9.24
N PRO A 111 10.12 -1.27 -9.95
CA PRO A 111 10.49 -0.17 -10.83
C PRO A 111 9.47 0.01 -11.96
N ARG A 112 8.86 1.20 -12.02
CA ARG A 112 7.88 1.59 -13.05
C ARG A 112 8.16 2.97 -13.61
N LEU A 113 7.79 3.16 -14.88
CA LEU A 113 7.92 4.43 -15.60
C LEU A 113 6.69 4.69 -16.46
N LYS A 114 6.06 5.83 -16.30
CA LYS A 114 5.01 6.32 -17.19
C LYS A 114 5.62 6.82 -18.48
N VAL A 115 5.27 6.22 -19.63
CA VAL A 115 5.81 6.61 -20.94
C VAL A 115 4.77 7.31 -21.83
N SER A 116 3.48 7.14 -21.55
CA SER A 116 2.41 7.90 -22.20
C SER A 116 1.16 7.97 -21.31
N GLY A 117 0.28 8.94 -21.57
CA GLY A 117 -0.89 9.24 -20.75
C GLY A 117 -0.63 10.40 -19.81
N GLY A 118 -1.56 10.65 -18.89
CA GLY A 118 -1.43 11.71 -17.87
C GLY A 118 -0.63 11.29 -16.65
N GLY A 119 0.00 12.27 -16.01
CA GLY A 119 0.74 12.09 -14.77
C GLY A 119 2.06 11.34 -14.89
N GLN A 120 2.66 11.08 -13.75
CA GLN A 120 3.85 10.24 -13.56
C GLN A 120 3.58 9.25 -12.44
N VAL A 121 4.27 8.12 -12.41
CA VAL A 121 4.20 7.18 -11.28
C VAL A 121 4.53 7.90 -9.97
N PHE A 122 3.81 7.63 -8.91
CA PHE A 122 3.90 8.28 -7.60
C PHE A 122 3.63 9.80 -7.62
N PRO A 123 2.47 10.23 -8.21
CA PRO A 123 2.11 11.64 -8.25
C PRO A 123 1.91 12.20 -6.83
N GLY A 124 2.24 13.49 -6.67
CA GLY A 124 2.21 14.15 -5.37
C GLY A 124 3.38 13.81 -4.44
N THR A 125 4.13 12.75 -4.74
CA THR A 125 5.36 12.38 -4.03
C THR A 125 6.60 12.64 -4.88
N MET A 126 6.63 12.13 -6.10
CA MET A 126 7.76 12.24 -7.03
C MET A 126 7.53 13.26 -8.16
N SER A 127 6.32 13.73 -8.33
CA SER A 127 5.92 14.67 -9.38
C SER A 127 4.74 15.53 -8.93
N ALA A 128 4.29 16.44 -9.78
CA ALA A 128 3.05 17.18 -9.56
C ALA A 128 1.84 16.24 -9.39
N VAL A 129 0.80 16.73 -8.72
CA VAL A 129 -0.46 15.99 -8.54
C VAL A 129 -1.23 16.00 -9.86
N GLU A 130 -1.09 14.93 -10.62
CA GLU A 130 -1.81 14.69 -11.87
C GLU A 130 -2.40 13.29 -11.87
N ALA A 131 -3.59 13.13 -12.46
CA ALA A 131 -4.27 11.84 -12.50
C ALA A 131 -3.46 10.79 -13.28
N VAL A 132 -3.33 9.62 -12.72
CA VAL A 132 -2.70 8.43 -13.33
C VAL A 132 -3.75 7.35 -13.59
N GLY A 133 -3.37 6.21 -14.16
CA GLY A 133 -4.27 5.08 -14.45
C GLY A 133 -4.67 4.97 -15.92
N GLY A 134 -4.16 5.83 -16.80
CA GLY A 134 -4.36 5.75 -18.25
C GLY A 134 -3.05 5.80 -19.05
N GLY A 135 -3.09 5.42 -20.32
CA GLY A 135 -1.90 5.38 -21.19
C GLY A 135 -1.02 4.16 -20.95
N ARG A 136 0.30 4.30 -21.09
CA ARG A 136 1.24 3.18 -20.98
C ARG A 136 2.26 3.41 -19.89
N THR A 137 2.45 2.39 -19.05
CA THR A 137 3.45 2.33 -17.98
C THR A 137 4.34 1.11 -18.22
N HIS A 138 5.65 1.33 -18.22
CA HIS A 138 6.64 0.26 -18.23
C HIS A 138 6.87 -0.24 -16.80
N ARG A 139 7.02 -1.56 -16.64
CA ARG A 139 7.43 -2.18 -15.38
C ARG A 139 8.61 -3.13 -15.59
N LEU A 140 9.59 -3.06 -14.71
CA LEU A 140 10.62 -4.07 -14.61
C LEU A 140 10.14 -5.15 -13.66
N SER A 141 9.52 -6.20 -14.19
CA SER A 141 8.98 -7.30 -13.38
C SER A 141 10.06 -8.29 -12.96
N ARG A 142 9.73 -9.21 -12.03
CA ARG A 142 10.61 -10.21 -11.42
C ARG A 142 11.79 -9.62 -10.63
N MET A 143 11.80 -8.33 -10.42
CA MET A 143 12.75 -7.65 -9.55
C MET A 143 12.05 -6.66 -8.63
N ALA A 144 12.77 -6.24 -7.59
CA ALA A 144 12.34 -5.15 -6.72
C ALA A 144 13.52 -4.31 -6.25
N VAL A 145 13.22 -3.06 -5.88
CA VAL A 145 14.09 -2.22 -5.06
C VAL A 145 13.67 -2.45 -3.61
N VAL A 146 14.59 -2.90 -2.78
CA VAL A 146 14.38 -3.12 -1.34
C VAL A 146 15.15 -2.06 -0.59
N THR A 147 14.46 -1.17 0.10
CA THR A 147 15.12 -0.08 0.83
C THR A 147 15.26 -0.41 2.29
N THR A 148 16.47 -0.27 2.81
CA THR A 148 16.82 -0.48 4.21
C THR A 148 17.42 0.77 4.82
N ALA A 149 17.08 1.05 6.08
CA ALA A 149 17.65 2.16 6.83
C ALA A 149 17.55 1.93 8.33
N ALA A 150 18.60 2.27 9.07
CA ALA A 150 18.54 2.46 10.52
C ALA A 150 17.98 3.87 10.82
N PHE A 151 17.09 3.94 11.82
CA PHE A 151 16.47 5.20 12.14
C PHE A 151 15.89 5.18 13.57
N GLU A 152 16.26 6.19 14.36
CA GLU A 152 15.89 6.26 15.79
C GLU A 152 14.39 6.39 16.05
N GLY A 153 13.64 7.04 15.18
CA GLY A 153 12.20 7.23 15.30
C GLY A 153 11.41 5.90 15.29
N SER A 154 11.97 4.84 14.70
CA SER A 154 11.39 3.51 14.76
C SER A 154 11.27 2.96 16.19
N VAL A 155 12.05 3.49 17.13
CA VAL A 155 12.05 3.12 18.56
C VAL A 155 10.97 3.89 19.33
N ARG A 156 10.67 5.14 18.94
CA ARG A 156 9.76 6.03 19.68
C ARG A 156 8.28 5.70 19.51
N ALA A 157 7.93 4.86 18.59
CA ALA A 157 6.55 4.57 18.24
C ALA A 157 5.73 3.79 19.30
N GLY A 158 6.09 3.89 20.57
CA GLY A 158 5.33 3.33 21.71
C GLY A 158 5.34 1.80 21.83
N LEU A 159 5.91 1.12 20.86
CA LEU A 159 6.25 -0.29 20.94
C LEU A 159 7.74 -0.32 21.24
N ALA A 160 8.11 -0.57 22.47
CA ALA A 160 9.47 -0.47 23.02
C ALA A 160 10.54 -1.39 22.39
N VAL A 161 10.41 -1.69 21.09
CA VAL A 161 11.24 -2.67 20.41
C VAL A 161 11.62 -2.16 19.04
N GLN A 162 12.92 -2.21 18.72
CA GLN A 162 13.41 -2.04 17.36
C GLN A 162 12.91 -3.22 16.50
N ARG A 163 11.65 -3.17 16.10
CA ARG A 163 11.13 -4.13 15.13
C ARG A 163 11.68 -3.77 13.77
N SER A 164 12.41 -4.69 13.20
CA SER A 164 12.86 -4.61 11.83
C SER A 164 12.27 -5.76 11.05
N ALA A 165 11.54 -5.47 9.99
CA ALA A 165 11.20 -6.50 9.03
C ALA A 165 12.48 -7.04 8.39
N ILE A 166 12.50 -8.34 8.22
CA ILE A 166 13.58 -9.07 7.57
C ILE A 166 13.10 -9.77 6.31
N LEU A 167 14.04 -10.13 5.43
CA LEU A 167 13.78 -10.94 4.26
C LEU A 167 14.91 -11.97 4.13
N ASP A 168 14.57 -13.25 4.22
CA ASP A 168 15.48 -14.33 3.91
C ASP A 168 15.26 -14.79 2.47
N MET A 169 16.34 -14.87 1.68
CA MET A 169 16.26 -15.22 0.26
C MET A 169 16.32 -16.73 0.02
N TRP A 170 16.34 -17.54 1.05
CA TRP A 170 16.42 -19.01 1.01
C TRP A 170 15.65 -19.67 2.17
N GLY A 171 15.46 -20.99 2.07
CA GLY A 171 14.90 -21.82 3.13
C GLY A 171 13.47 -21.45 3.53
N PRO A 172 13.05 -21.77 4.77
CA PRO A 172 11.68 -21.57 5.24
C PRO A 172 11.23 -20.11 5.17
N GLY A 173 12.14 -19.14 5.33
CA GLY A 173 11.83 -17.72 5.15
C GLY A 173 11.47 -17.37 3.73
N ALA A 174 12.18 -17.93 2.75
CA ALA A 174 11.85 -17.71 1.33
C ALA A 174 10.57 -18.40 0.90
N GLU A 175 10.24 -19.55 1.47
CA GLU A 175 8.96 -20.23 1.22
C GLU A 175 7.78 -19.45 1.75
N ALA A 176 8.00 -18.69 2.84
CA ALA A 176 6.97 -17.91 3.51
C ALA A 176 6.81 -16.47 2.96
N SER A 177 7.71 -16.01 2.08
CA SER A 177 7.69 -14.64 1.54
C SER A 177 7.67 -14.61 0.02
N ARG A 178 6.70 -13.88 -0.55
CA ARG A 178 6.63 -13.63 -2.01
C ARG A 178 7.82 -12.84 -2.53
N PHE A 179 8.43 -11.98 -1.72
CA PHE A 179 9.54 -11.13 -2.14
C PHE A 179 10.86 -11.89 -2.31
N SER A 180 11.01 -13.03 -1.67
CA SER A 180 12.16 -13.90 -1.86
C SER A 180 12.23 -14.57 -3.24
N LYS A 181 11.15 -14.47 -4.01
CA LYS A 181 11.07 -14.94 -5.40
C LYS A 181 11.56 -13.89 -6.42
N LEU A 182 11.85 -12.68 -5.95
CA LEU A 182 12.29 -11.55 -6.77
C LEU A 182 13.80 -11.37 -6.62
N SER A 183 14.50 -11.05 -7.73
CA SER A 183 15.84 -10.48 -7.63
C SER A 183 15.74 -9.07 -7.07
N ALA A 184 16.57 -8.70 -6.09
CA ALA A 184 16.46 -7.41 -5.45
C ALA A 184 17.75 -6.58 -5.52
N LEU A 185 17.57 -5.30 -5.87
CA LEU A 185 18.55 -4.27 -5.57
C LEU A 185 18.25 -3.74 -4.17
N VAL A 186 19.12 -4.03 -3.21
CA VAL A 186 18.99 -3.54 -1.84
C VAL A 186 19.71 -2.20 -1.70
N LEU A 187 18.97 -1.17 -1.30
CA LEU A 187 19.51 0.14 -0.91
C LEU A 187 19.72 0.15 0.59
N ILE A 188 20.92 0.48 1.04
CA ILE A 188 21.27 0.65 2.44
C ILE A 188 21.51 2.14 2.65
N VAL A 189 20.47 2.82 3.17
CA VAL A 189 20.46 4.29 3.31
C VAL A 189 20.93 4.69 4.70
N GLU A 190 21.94 5.53 4.75
CA GLU A 190 22.43 6.18 5.96
C GLU A 190 21.89 7.60 6.04
N LEU A 191 21.15 7.91 7.10
CA LEU A 191 20.56 9.22 7.33
C LEU A 191 21.51 10.09 8.15
N LYS A 192 21.45 11.41 7.93
CA LYS A 192 22.11 12.36 8.83
C LYS A 192 21.47 12.34 10.21
N PRO A 193 22.24 12.54 11.28
CA PRO A 193 21.71 12.61 12.64
C PRO A 193 20.81 13.83 12.84
N GLY A 194 19.86 13.74 13.77
CA GLY A 194 19.01 14.84 14.19
C GLY A 194 17.84 15.17 13.28
N LEU A 195 17.54 14.35 12.30
CA LEU A 195 16.33 14.51 11.47
C LEU A 195 15.07 14.25 12.30
N SER A 196 14.00 14.95 11.97
CA SER A 196 12.66 14.57 12.44
C SER A 196 12.26 13.22 11.80
N ASP A 197 11.34 12.50 12.45
CA ASP A 197 10.79 11.26 11.88
C ASP A 197 10.24 11.48 10.47
N TRP A 198 9.59 12.62 10.25
CA TRP A 198 9.02 12.98 8.97
C TRP A 198 10.09 13.22 7.89
N ASP A 199 11.15 13.96 8.22
CA ASP A 199 12.25 14.20 7.28
C ASP A 199 12.99 12.92 6.93
N ALA A 200 13.21 12.04 7.92
CA ALA A 200 13.86 10.75 7.72
C ALA A 200 13.04 9.86 6.76
N HIS A 201 11.72 9.75 6.98
CA HIS A 201 10.85 8.97 6.11
C HIS A 201 10.76 9.54 4.70
N SER A 202 10.61 10.83 4.58
CA SER A 202 10.57 11.51 3.28
C SER A 202 11.87 11.34 2.50
N ALA A 203 13.03 11.36 3.17
CA ALA A 203 14.32 11.13 2.54
C ALA A 203 14.44 9.67 2.02
N ILE A 204 14.07 8.69 2.84
CA ILE A 204 14.07 7.27 2.46
C ILE A 204 13.14 7.04 1.26
N GLN A 205 11.90 7.54 1.31
CA GLN A 205 10.92 7.40 0.25
C GLN A 205 11.40 8.06 -1.06
N SER A 206 11.99 9.25 -0.98
CA SER A 206 12.54 9.93 -2.17
C SER A 206 13.68 9.15 -2.80
N ALA A 207 14.55 8.54 -2.00
CA ALA A 207 15.64 7.72 -2.48
C ALA A 207 15.14 6.48 -3.21
N GLU A 208 14.25 5.70 -2.59
CA GLU A 208 13.76 4.45 -3.17
C GLU A 208 12.95 4.67 -4.45
N LEU A 209 11.98 5.60 -4.43
CA LEU A 209 11.15 5.88 -5.59
C LEU A 209 11.98 6.50 -6.74
N GLY A 210 12.96 7.35 -6.40
CA GLY A 210 13.90 7.91 -7.36
C GLY A 210 14.76 6.84 -8.04
N VAL A 211 15.30 5.91 -7.27
CA VAL A 211 16.07 4.78 -7.79
C VAL A 211 15.16 3.86 -8.63
N ALA A 212 13.99 3.48 -8.14
CA ALA A 212 13.05 2.63 -8.87
C ALA A 212 12.68 3.23 -10.22
N ARG A 213 12.36 4.53 -10.26
CA ARG A 213 12.09 5.26 -11.50
C ARG A 213 13.31 5.25 -12.44
N ARG A 214 14.51 5.56 -11.92
CA ARG A 214 15.72 5.60 -12.73
C ARG A 214 16.04 4.25 -13.37
N LEU A 215 15.87 3.15 -12.63
CA LEU A 215 16.02 1.80 -13.19
C LEU A 215 15.02 1.56 -14.32
N ALA A 216 13.76 1.93 -14.14
CA ALA A 216 12.72 1.72 -15.15
C ALA A 216 12.95 2.54 -16.44
N GLU A 217 13.67 3.66 -16.36
CA GLU A 217 14.07 4.45 -17.56
C GLU A 217 14.93 3.64 -18.54
N SER A 218 15.62 2.59 -18.09
CA SER A 218 16.41 1.69 -18.95
C SER A 218 15.55 0.90 -19.95
N SER A 219 14.24 0.84 -19.76
CA SER A 219 13.28 0.21 -20.68
C SER A 219 12.88 1.11 -21.86
N ILE A 220 13.27 2.39 -21.85
CA ILE A 220 12.94 3.31 -22.95
C ILE A 220 13.65 2.85 -24.23
N GLY A 221 12.87 2.77 -25.31
CA GLY A 221 13.37 2.30 -26.60
C GLY A 221 13.49 0.79 -26.75
N GLN A 222 13.23 0.03 -25.68
CA GLN A 222 13.18 -1.43 -25.70
C GLN A 222 11.79 -1.95 -26.06
N SER A 223 11.71 -3.19 -26.55
CA SER A 223 10.44 -3.87 -26.79
C SER A 223 10.01 -4.65 -25.55
N PRO A 224 8.79 -4.47 -25.04
CA PRO A 224 8.28 -5.25 -23.92
C PRO A 224 8.10 -6.71 -24.31
N MET A 225 8.23 -7.62 -23.36
CA MET A 225 7.94 -9.04 -23.55
C MET A 225 6.42 -9.28 -23.70
N ASP A 226 5.61 -8.52 -22.96
CA ASP A 226 4.16 -8.58 -22.97
C ASP A 226 3.56 -7.21 -22.65
N VAL A 227 2.29 -7.01 -23.00
CA VAL A 227 1.52 -5.81 -22.66
C VAL A 227 0.14 -6.22 -22.16
N GLU A 228 -0.08 -6.11 -20.87
CA GLU A 228 -1.38 -6.34 -20.27
C GLU A 228 -2.22 -5.05 -20.31
N VAL A 229 -3.47 -5.16 -20.76
CA VAL A 229 -4.37 -4.01 -20.91
C VAL A 229 -5.49 -4.09 -19.92
N PHE A 230 -5.67 -3.02 -19.14
CA PHE A 230 -6.74 -2.86 -18.16
C PHE A 230 -7.71 -1.77 -18.60
N ASP A 231 -8.95 -2.18 -18.87
CA ASP A 231 -10.05 -1.29 -19.24
C ASP A 231 -11.36 -1.84 -18.67
N ASN A 232 -11.99 -1.10 -17.78
CA ASN A 232 -13.28 -1.44 -17.18
C ASN A 232 -14.40 -0.46 -17.56
N SER A 233 -14.21 0.27 -18.65
CA SER A 233 -15.15 1.31 -19.10
C SER A 233 -16.47 0.75 -19.66
N THR A 234 -16.47 -0.51 -20.12
CA THR A 234 -17.63 -1.12 -20.78
C THR A 234 -18.16 -2.29 -19.96
N PRO A 235 -19.18 -2.07 -19.13
CA PRO A 235 -19.80 -3.16 -18.37
C PRO A 235 -20.60 -4.09 -19.29
N ALA A 236 -20.51 -5.40 -19.05
CA ALA A 236 -21.33 -6.40 -19.73
C ALA A 236 -22.72 -6.49 -19.10
N ALA A 237 -23.77 -6.58 -19.94
CA ALA A 237 -25.13 -6.68 -19.48
C ALA A 237 -25.37 -7.99 -18.70
N GLY A 238 -26.13 -7.92 -17.62
CA GLY A 238 -26.55 -9.09 -16.84
C GLY A 238 -25.50 -9.63 -15.86
N LEU A 239 -24.31 -9.05 -15.81
CA LEU A 239 -23.30 -9.40 -14.81
C LEU A 239 -23.43 -8.55 -13.55
N PRO A 240 -23.19 -9.12 -12.34
CA PRO A 240 -23.25 -8.39 -11.09
C PRO A 240 -22.20 -7.28 -11.05
N ARG A 241 -22.55 -6.17 -10.43
CA ARG A 241 -21.66 -5.03 -10.21
C ARG A 241 -20.92 -5.21 -8.88
N VAL A 242 -19.60 -5.32 -8.95
CA VAL A 242 -18.75 -5.59 -7.78
C VAL A 242 -17.76 -4.45 -7.58
N ALA A 243 -17.64 -3.95 -6.34
CA ALA A 243 -16.59 -3.03 -5.93
C ALA A 243 -15.58 -3.72 -5.01
N LEU A 244 -14.39 -3.16 -4.91
CA LEU A 244 -13.41 -3.50 -3.87
C LEU A 244 -13.46 -2.41 -2.80
N ILE A 245 -13.67 -2.78 -1.54
CA ILE A 245 -13.45 -1.91 -0.38
C ILE A 245 -12.11 -2.29 0.23
N GLN A 246 -11.18 -1.34 0.24
CA GLN A 246 -9.84 -1.55 0.79
C GLN A 246 -9.67 -0.71 2.07
N GLY A 247 -9.71 -1.36 3.21
CA GLY A 247 -9.42 -0.76 4.50
C GLY A 247 -7.92 -0.41 4.61
N CYS A 248 -7.64 0.87 4.75
CA CYS A 248 -6.30 1.42 4.88
C CYS A 248 -6.02 1.76 6.33
N LEU A 249 -5.11 1.03 6.96
CA LEU A 249 -4.71 1.31 8.32
C LEU A 249 -4.10 2.69 8.43
N THR A 250 -4.65 3.51 9.32
CA THR A 250 -4.12 4.84 9.61
C THR A 250 -4.10 5.03 11.11
N ASN A 251 -3.02 5.60 11.65
CA ASN A 251 -2.95 5.94 13.06
C ASN A 251 -3.13 7.44 13.24
N SER A 252 -3.93 7.86 14.23
CA SER A 252 -4.16 9.25 14.57
C SER A 252 -2.92 9.95 15.15
N GLN A 253 -1.96 9.20 15.66
CA GLN A 253 -0.78 9.72 16.33
C GLN A 253 0.51 9.51 15.53
N GLY A 254 1.14 10.62 15.13
CA GLY A 254 2.48 10.63 14.57
C GLY A 254 2.62 10.20 13.11
N ALA A 255 3.85 9.95 12.69
CA ALA A 255 4.24 9.56 11.33
C ALA A 255 3.90 8.10 10.97
N HIS A 256 2.99 7.47 11.71
CA HIS A 256 2.69 6.04 11.58
C HIS A 256 1.61 5.70 10.56
N SER A 257 1.10 6.68 9.87
CA SER A 257 0.15 6.51 8.79
C SER A 257 0.92 6.21 7.52
N ASN A 258 0.99 4.96 7.17
CA ASN A 258 1.95 4.44 6.21
C ASN A 258 1.54 4.61 4.75
N ILE A 259 0.32 5.07 4.48
CA ILE A 259 -0.24 5.06 3.14
C ILE A 259 -0.59 6.48 2.73
N SER A 260 -0.09 6.90 1.57
CA SER A 260 -0.47 8.14 0.91
C SER A 260 -1.14 7.87 -0.43
N TYR A 261 -2.18 8.63 -0.73
CA TYR A 261 -2.84 8.69 -2.02
C TYR A 261 -2.56 10.05 -2.64
N TYR A 262 -1.90 10.07 -3.77
CA TYR A 262 -1.35 11.29 -4.40
C TYR A 262 -0.51 12.14 -3.43
N GLY A 263 0.32 11.50 -2.60
CA GLY A 263 1.14 12.18 -1.59
C GLY A 263 0.38 12.64 -0.33
N MET A 264 -0.94 12.64 -0.33
CA MET A 264 -1.75 12.95 0.84
C MET A 264 -1.92 11.70 1.72
N LEU A 265 -1.67 11.83 3.00
CA LEU A 265 -1.85 10.72 3.94
C LEU A 265 -3.31 10.29 4.06
N MET A 266 -3.58 9.00 3.99
CA MET A 266 -4.94 8.45 4.10
C MET A 266 -5.66 8.80 5.41
N ARG A 267 -4.94 9.16 6.45
CA ARG A 267 -5.54 9.66 7.71
C ARG A 267 -6.31 10.97 7.53
N GLU A 268 -6.03 11.73 6.50
CA GLU A 268 -6.71 13.00 6.17
C GLU A 268 -8.02 12.78 5.40
N SER A 269 -8.31 11.53 5.00
CA SER A 269 -9.51 11.15 4.26
C SER A 269 -10.48 10.34 5.13
N LEU A 270 -11.74 10.32 4.78
CA LEU A 270 -12.72 9.32 5.28
C LEU A 270 -12.75 8.12 4.34
N ALA A 271 -13.66 8.11 3.38
CA ALA A 271 -13.71 7.14 2.30
C ALA A 271 -13.56 7.85 0.97
N THR A 272 -12.82 7.25 0.05
CA THR A 272 -12.52 7.85 -1.26
C THR A 272 -12.70 6.81 -2.34
N PHE A 273 -13.48 7.14 -3.38
CA PHE A 273 -13.56 6.32 -4.57
C PHE A 273 -12.39 6.61 -5.50
N ILE A 274 -11.76 5.55 -6.02
CA ILE A 274 -10.67 5.64 -7.00
C ILE A 274 -10.89 4.67 -8.16
N HIS A 275 -10.32 4.99 -9.31
CA HIS A 275 -10.27 4.04 -10.41
C HIS A 275 -9.24 2.93 -10.11
N PRO A 276 -9.53 1.65 -10.38
CA PRO A 276 -8.60 0.55 -10.05
C PRO A 276 -7.23 0.67 -10.73
N ASN A 277 -7.17 1.25 -11.92
CA ASN A 277 -5.90 1.48 -12.62
C ASN A 277 -4.99 2.49 -11.90
N GLU A 278 -5.52 3.37 -11.05
CA GLU A 278 -4.71 4.29 -10.27
C GLU A 278 -3.80 3.54 -9.29
N LEU A 279 -4.29 2.43 -8.69
CA LEU A 279 -3.46 1.55 -7.87
C LEU A 279 -2.27 1.01 -8.65
N LEU A 280 -2.56 0.48 -9.84
CA LEU A 280 -1.56 -0.15 -10.72
C LEU A 280 -0.56 0.87 -11.27
N ASP A 281 -0.91 2.13 -11.31
CA ASP A 281 -0.10 3.22 -11.87
C ASP A 281 0.57 4.09 -10.79
N GLY A 282 0.59 3.60 -9.53
CA GLY A 282 1.34 4.19 -8.44
C GLY A 282 0.71 5.41 -7.79
N ALA A 283 -0.63 5.56 -7.82
CA ALA A 283 -1.31 6.60 -7.05
C ALA A 283 -1.13 6.44 -5.54
N ILE A 284 -0.82 5.23 -5.09
CA ILE A 284 -0.54 4.92 -3.70
C ILE A 284 0.95 4.64 -3.52
N ALA A 285 1.52 5.25 -2.49
CA ALA A 285 2.86 4.96 -2.01
C ALA A 285 2.82 4.76 -0.49
N VAL A 286 3.73 3.93 0.01
CA VAL A 286 3.90 3.71 1.43
C VAL A 286 4.94 4.70 1.96
N CYS A 287 4.63 5.35 3.05
CA CYS A 287 5.61 6.12 3.81
C CYS A 287 6.32 5.17 4.77
N ALA A 288 7.58 4.92 4.54
CA ALA A 288 8.41 3.84 5.07
C ALA A 288 8.65 3.84 6.60
N THR A 289 7.60 4.00 7.43
CA THR A 289 7.77 4.15 8.88
C THR A 289 7.95 2.81 9.62
N ARG A 290 7.29 1.75 9.15
CA ARG A 290 7.34 0.42 9.75
C ARG A 290 7.12 -0.61 8.67
N ALA A 291 8.16 -1.21 8.19
CA ALA A 291 7.98 -2.45 7.46
C ALA A 291 7.85 -3.60 8.48
N VAL A 292 6.64 -4.06 8.69
CA VAL A 292 6.35 -5.35 9.31
C VAL A 292 5.42 -6.10 8.36
N GLY A 293 5.49 -7.42 8.35
CA GLY A 293 4.90 -8.24 7.29
C GLY A 293 3.39 -8.13 7.10
N TYR A 294 2.65 -7.60 8.06
CA TYR A 294 1.20 -7.35 7.90
C TYR A 294 0.86 -5.96 7.32
N PHE A 295 1.86 -5.13 7.05
CA PHE A 295 1.67 -3.91 6.27
C PHE A 295 2.10 -4.16 4.83
N PRO A 296 1.22 -3.95 3.85
CA PRO A 296 1.60 -3.98 2.46
C PRO A 296 2.66 -2.92 2.17
N VAL A 297 3.66 -3.29 1.42
CA VAL A 297 4.67 -2.39 0.88
C VAL A 297 4.19 -1.75 -0.42
N THR A 298 4.88 -0.76 -0.95
CA THR A 298 4.52 -0.08 -2.20
C THR A 298 4.36 -1.06 -3.37
N TRP A 299 5.20 -2.10 -3.45
CA TRP A 299 5.08 -3.17 -4.44
C TRP A 299 3.72 -3.88 -4.39
N ASP A 300 3.19 -4.12 -3.19
CA ASP A 300 1.88 -4.77 -3.02
C ASP A 300 0.74 -3.90 -3.56
N TRP A 301 0.80 -2.60 -3.31
CA TRP A 301 -0.18 -1.66 -3.84
C TRP A 301 -0.11 -1.56 -5.36
N GLN A 302 1.09 -1.53 -5.93
CA GLN A 302 1.30 -1.55 -7.38
C GLN A 302 0.77 -2.83 -8.02
N ASN A 303 0.83 -3.95 -7.31
CA ASN A 303 0.44 -5.29 -7.78
C ASN A 303 -0.76 -5.84 -6.99
N HIS A 304 -1.70 -4.99 -6.60
CA HIS A 304 -2.82 -5.34 -5.73
C HIS A 304 -3.62 -6.51 -6.30
N SER A 305 -3.45 -7.71 -5.72
CA SER A 305 -3.95 -8.98 -6.27
C SER A 305 -5.45 -9.01 -6.50
N LEU A 306 -6.24 -8.48 -5.53
CA LEU A 306 -7.70 -8.42 -5.68
C LEU A 306 -8.13 -7.45 -6.78
N SER A 307 -7.47 -6.29 -6.89
CA SER A 307 -7.77 -5.33 -7.95
C SER A 307 -7.44 -5.91 -9.33
N LEU A 308 -6.26 -6.54 -9.47
CA LEU A 308 -5.85 -7.23 -10.70
C LEU A 308 -6.82 -8.37 -11.05
N GLY A 309 -7.20 -9.19 -10.07
CA GLY A 309 -8.16 -10.28 -10.26
C GLY A 309 -9.52 -9.78 -10.74
N LEU A 310 -10.07 -8.74 -10.10
CA LEU A 310 -11.34 -8.14 -10.48
C LEU A 310 -11.30 -7.44 -11.85
N LEU A 311 -10.19 -6.79 -12.19
CA LEU A 311 -9.99 -6.20 -13.52
C LEU A 311 -9.95 -7.28 -14.62
N ARG A 312 -9.26 -8.41 -14.39
CA ARG A 312 -9.18 -9.53 -15.34
C ARG A 312 -10.51 -10.25 -15.54
N GLU A 313 -11.37 -10.21 -14.53
CA GLU A 313 -12.72 -10.79 -14.56
C GLU A 313 -13.82 -9.79 -14.98
N HIS A 314 -13.46 -8.52 -15.18
CA HIS A 314 -14.40 -7.50 -15.65
C HIS A 314 -15.00 -7.87 -17.01
N GLY A 315 -16.33 -7.78 -17.11
CA GLY A 315 -17.07 -8.14 -18.31
C GLY A 315 -17.15 -9.65 -18.61
N LYS A 316 -16.59 -10.52 -17.75
CA LYS A 316 -16.63 -11.99 -17.87
C LYS A 316 -17.49 -12.63 -16.78
N ARG A 317 -17.17 -12.41 -15.51
CA ARG A 317 -17.91 -12.93 -14.36
C ARG A 317 -18.58 -11.85 -13.54
N ALA A 318 -18.03 -10.63 -13.54
CA ALA A 318 -18.56 -9.48 -12.85
C ALA A 318 -18.21 -8.19 -13.60
N ASN A 319 -18.93 -7.11 -13.30
CA ASN A 319 -18.57 -5.76 -13.70
C ASN A 319 -17.84 -5.10 -12.52
N PHE A 320 -16.54 -4.99 -12.59
CA PHE A 320 -15.76 -4.29 -11.57
C PHE A 320 -15.98 -2.79 -11.68
N VAL A 321 -16.65 -2.20 -10.69
CA VAL A 321 -17.09 -0.80 -10.75
C VAL A 321 -16.10 0.17 -10.11
N GLY A 322 -15.12 -0.31 -9.38
CA GLY A 322 -14.04 0.52 -8.82
C GLY A 322 -13.60 0.13 -7.42
N VAL A 323 -12.72 0.92 -6.85
CA VAL A 323 -12.12 0.72 -5.53
C VAL A 323 -12.57 1.85 -4.59
N ILE A 324 -12.97 1.49 -3.38
CA ILE A 324 -13.21 2.43 -2.29
C ILE A 324 -12.07 2.24 -1.29
N LEU A 325 -11.23 3.26 -1.15
CA LEU A 325 -10.25 3.33 -0.08
C LEU A 325 -10.95 3.81 1.18
N GLU A 326 -10.88 3.04 2.23
CA GLU A 326 -11.48 3.33 3.52
C GLU A 326 -10.41 3.55 4.57
N ARG A 327 -10.43 4.69 5.25
CA ARG A 327 -9.62 4.88 6.45
C ARG A 327 -10.14 3.97 7.57
N ILE A 328 -9.29 3.19 8.19
CA ILE A 328 -9.62 2.37 9.37
C ILE A 328 -8.74 2.72 10.56
N GLN A 329 -9.07 2.17 11.72
CA GLN A 329 -8.45 2.44 13.02
C GLN A 329 -8.80 3.83 13.59
N PHE A 330 -10.09 4.12 13.65
CA PHE A 330 -10.57 5.26 14.42
C PHE A 330 -10.43 5.03 15.93
N ASP A 331 -10.13 6.09 16.67
CA ASP A 331 -9.95 6.04 18.14
C ASP A 331 -11.27 5.83 18.88
N THR A 332 -12.38 6.24 18.29
CA THR A 332 -13.72 6.13 18.88
C THR A 332 -14.62 5.18 18.10
N PHE A 333 -15.49 4.46 18.80
CA PHE A 333 -16.50 3.61 18.17
C PHE A 333 -17.41 4.40 17.22
N HIS A 334 -17.81 5.60 17.63
CA HIS A 334 -18.60 6.51 16.78
C HIS A 334 -17.87 6.83 15.44
N GLY A 335 -16.56 7.09 15.48
CA GLY A 335 -15.77 7.30 14.26
C GLY A 335 -15.79 6.09 13.32
N LYS A 336 -15.73 4.88 13.91
CA LYS A 336 -15.84 3.62 13.15
C LYS A 336 -17.22 3.45 12.49
N GLU A 337 -18.29 3.78 13.21
CA GLU A 337 -19.66 3.77 12.65
C GLU A 337 -19.80 4.77 11.50
N VAL A 338 -19.29 6.00 11.66
CA VAL A 338 -19.35 7.03 10.62
C VAL A 338 -18.66 6.59 9.35
N ILE A 339 -17.44 6.03 9.45
CA ILE A 339 -16.71 5.59 8.26
C ILE A 339 -17.40 4.41 7.57
N ALA A 340 -17.90 3.43 8.34
CA ALA A 340 -18.65 2.30 7.81
C ALA A 340 -19.87 2.74 7.01
N GLN A 341 -20.65 3.67 7.57
CA GLN A 341 -21.83 4.22 6.88
C GLN A 341 -21.47 5.01 5.62
N SER A 342 -20.37 5.79 5.66
CA SER A 342 -19.87 6.54 4.51
C SER A 342 -19.41 5.60 3.39
N THR A 343 -18.64 4.58 3.72
CA THR A 343 -18.12 3.58 2.78
C THR A 343 -19.26 2.81 2.11
N ALA A 344 -20.22 2.32 2.90
CA ALA A 344 -21.38 1.60 2.37
C ALA A 344 -22.28 2.51 1.48
N SER A 345 -22.38 3.80 1.81
CA SER A 345 -23.08 4.77 0.97
C SER A 345 -22.40 4.96 -0.38
N LEU A 346 -21.07 5.05 -0.41
CA LEU A 346 -20.31 5.12 -1.67
C LEU A 346 -20.52 3.86 -2.52
N ALA A 347 -20.43 2.67 -1.92
CA ALA A 347 -20.68 1.41 -2.62
C ALA A 347 -22.11 1.39 -3.24
N GLN A 348 -23.12 1.87 -2.51
CA GLN A 348 -24.48 1.98 -2.99
C GLN A 348 -24.60 2.98 -4.16
N GLN A 349 -23.94 4.14 -4.07
CA GLN A 349 -23.95 5.14 -5.14
C GLN A 349 -23.26 4.65 -6.41
N LEU A 350 -22.22 3.82 -6.29
CA LEU A 350 -21.59 3.13 -7.41
C LEU A 350 -22.49 2.05 -8.02
N GLY A 351 -23.64 1.76 -7.39
CA GLY A 351 -24.54 0.68 -7.79
C GLY A 351 -23.94 -0.69 -7.61
N ALA A 352 -23.08 -0.88 -6.63
CA ALA A 352 -22.50 -2.18 -6.31
C ALA A 352 -23.59 -3.12 -5.74
N GLU A 353 -23.68 -4.32 -6.29
CA GLU A 353 -24.54 -5.42 -5.80
C GLU A 353 -23.77 -6.32 -4.85
N GLY A 354 -22.45 -6.32 -4.97
CA GLY A 354 -21.54 -7.00 -4.09
C GLY A 354 -20.23 -6.24 -3.89
N VAL A 355 -19.56 -6.50 -2.77
CA VAL A 355 -18.24 -5.94 -2.48
C VAL A 355 -17.30 -7.04 -1.96
N VAL A 356 -16.06 -6.97 -2.42
CA VAL A 356 -14.94 -7.65 -1.76
C VAL A 356 -14.38 -6.67 -0.75
N VAL A 357 -14.31 -7.07 0.51
CA VAL A 357 -13.76 -6.25 1.60
C VAL A 357 -12.40 -6.81 1.98
N ALA A 358 -11.37 -6.00 1.83
CA ALA A 358 -10.01 -6.32 2.24
C ALA A 358 -9.47 -5.21 3.14
N TRP A 359 -8.42 -5.49 3.88
CA TRP A 359 -7.88 -4.54 4.83
C TRP A 359 -6.38 -4.74 5.05
N THR A 360 -5.77 -3.76 5.69
CA THR A 360 -4.38 -3.81 6.14
C THR A 360 -4.33 -3.41 7.60
N GLY A 361 -3.62 -4.15 8.42
CA GLY A 361 -3.47 -3.79 9.82
C GLY A 361 -3.72 -4.94 10.77
N SER A 362 -3.93 -4.62 12.04
CA SER A 362 -4.08 -5.57 13.10
C SER A 362 -4.98 -5.01 14.21
N GLY A 363 -5.45 -5.88 15.09
CA GLY A 363 -6.13 -5.51 16.34
C GLY A 363 -7.44 -4.74 16.11
N ASN A 364 -7.56 -3.61 16.77
CA ASN A 364 -8.78 -2.81 16.83
C ASN A 364 -9.30 -2.31 15.46
N ALA A 365 -8.45 -2.24 14.45
CA ALA A 365 -8.86 -1.89 13.08
C ALA A 365 -9.82 -2.92 12.47
N PHE A 366 -9.84 -4.15 12.98
CA PHE A 366 -10.76 -5.18 12.50
C PHE A 366 -12.23 -4.87 12.84
N VAL A 367 -12.48 -4.10 13.89
CA VAL A 367 -13.83 -3.63 14.23
C VAL A 367 -14.38 -2.70 13.14
N ASP A 368 -13.55 -1.80 12.59
CA ASP A 368 -13.95 -0.91 11.48
C ASP A 368 -14.40 -1.74 10.26
N VAL A 369 -13.62 -2.76 9.92
CA VAL A 369 -13.90 -3.66 8.79
C VAL A 369 -15.25 -4.38 8.97
N MET A 370 -15.49 -4.93 10.16
CA MET A 370 -16.75 -5.64 10.45
C MET A 370 -17.96 -4.71 10.43
N LEU A 371 -17.83 -3.48 10.94
CA LEU A 371 -18.91 -2.49 10.87
C LEU A 371 -19.18 -2.07 9.42
N THR A 372 -18.17 -2.03 8.56
CA THR A 372 -18.35 -1.76 7.12
C THR A 372 -19.09 -2.91 6.42
N ILE A 373 -18.78 -4.16 6.76
CA ILE A 373 -19.52 -5.33 6.28
C ILE A 373 -20.99 -5.22 6.72
N GLU A 374 -21.24 -5.00 8.00
CA GLU A 374 -22.59 -4.82 8.55
C GLU A 374 -23.36 -3.72 7.81
N ALA A 375 -22.73 -2.57 7.60
CA ALA A 375 -23.36 -1.42 6.92
C ALA A 375 -23.69 -1.70 5.45
N CYS A 376 -22.86 -2.47 4.73
CA CYS A 376 -23.10 -2.90 3.36
C CYS A 376 -24.25 -3.92 3.30
N GLU A 377 -24.21 -4.98 4.12
CA GLU A 377 -25.24 -6.02 4.14
C GLU A 377 -26.62 -5.46 4.52
N LYS A 378 -26.70 -4.55 5.48
CA LYS A 378 -27.95 -3.83 5.82
C LYS A 378 -28.53 -2.99 4.67
N ARG A 379 -27.71 -2.65 3.67
CA ARG A 379 -28.13 -2.00 2.41
C ARG A 379 -28.43 -2.97 1.28
N GLY A 380 -28.35 -4.28 1.53
CA GLY A 380 -28.55 -5.32 0.53
C GLY A 380 -27.35 -5.50 -0.41
N ILE A 381 -26.20 -4.94 -0.09
CA ILE A 381 -24.94 -5.16 -0.82
C ILE A 381 -24.25 -6.36 -0.20
N ARG A 382 -24.08 -7.43 -0.96
CA ARG A 382 -23.44 -8.67 -0.48
C ARG A 382 -21.95 -8.45 -0.25
N THR A 383 -21.41 -9.02 0.83
CA THR A 383 -20.01 -8.86 1.19
C THR A 383 -19.25 -10.18 1.18
N THR A 384 -17.98 -10.12 0.82
CA THR A 384 -17.00 -11.18 1.04
C THR A 384 -15.76 -10.57 1.65
N LEU A 385 -15.41 -10.99 2.87
CA LEU A 385 -14.18 -10.59 3.53
C LEU A 385 -13.00 -11.39 2.95
N VAL A 386 -11.88 -10.73 2.68
CA VAL A 386 -10.58 -11.36 2.44
C VAL A 386 -9.64 -10.91 3.56
N SER A 387 -9.15 -11.86 4.35
CA SER A 387 -8.34 -11.56 5.53
C SER A 387 -7.37 -12.68 5.84
N TYR A 388 -6.24 -12.34 6.43
CA TYR A 388 -5.43 -13.28 7.16
C TYR A 388 -6.08 -13.60 8.51
N GLU A 389 -5.66 -14.69 9.14
CA GLU A 389 -6.20 -15.21 10.40
C GLU A 389 -5.22 -15.01 11.56
N PHE A 390 -5.78 -15.03 12.78
CA PHE A 390 -5.05 -14.98 14.05
C PHE A 390 -4.99 -16.36 14.70
N GLY A 391 -4.83 -17.42 13.96
CA GLY A 391 -4.98 -18.81 14.40
C GLY A 391 -4.03 -19.29 15.50
N GLY A 392 -3.24 -18.41 16.12
CA GLY A 392 -2.25 -18.78 17.15
C GLY A 392 -1.09 -19.61 16.59
N LYS A 393 -0.26 -20.17 17.49
CA LYS A 393 0.94 -20.91 17.12
C LYS A 393 0.66 -22.09 16.17
N ASP A 394 -0.42 -22.80 16.42
CA ASP A 394 -0.78 -24.03 15.72
C ASP A 394 -1.86 -23.82 14.66
N GLY A 395 -2.38 -22.60 14.52
CA GLY A 395 -3.40 -22.23 13.54
C GLY A 395 -4.83 -22.70 13.90
N ILE A 396 -5.09 -22.98 15.18
CA ILE A 396 -6.37 -23.54 15.68
C ILE A 396 -7.10 -22.60 16.65
N ASP A 397 -6.53 -21.45 16.98
CA ASP A 397 -7.17 -20.43 17.81
C ASP A 397 -8.23 -19.66 17.00
N SER A 398 -8.93 -18.73 17.67
CA SER A 398 -9.97 -17.93 17.01
C SER A 398 -9.40 -17.20 15.77
N PRO A 399 -9.94 -17.47 14.57
CA PRO A 399 -9.37 -16.91 13.34
C PRO A 399 -9.62 -15.42 13.21
N LEU A 400 -10.70 -14.89 13.80
CA LEU A 400 -11.11 -13.49 13.70
C LEU A 400 -11.20 -12.84 15.08
N LEU A 401 -10.69 -11.62 15.21
CA LEU A 401 -10.68 -10.87 16.47
C LEU A 401 -12.04 -10.30 16.86
N TYR A 402 -12.92 -10.08 15.91
CA TYR A 402 -14.24 -9.51 16.10
C TYR A 402 -15.17 -10.05 15.01
N TYR A 403 -16.45 -10.15 15.29
CA TYR A 403 -17.42 -10.72 14.35
C TYR A 403 -18.76 -9.99 14.44
N VAL A 404 -19.43 -9.84 13.30
CA VAL A 404 -20.81 -9.38 13.18
C VAL A 404 -21.65 -10.45 12.48
N PRO A 405 -22.94 -10.65 12.84
CA PRO A 405 -23.79 -11.70 12.26
C PRO A 405 -23.99 -11.57 10.74
N GLU A 406 -23.81 -10.39 10.21
CA GLU A 406 -23.92 -10.08 8.78
C GLU A 406 -22.73 -10.59 7.97
N ALA A 407 -21.56 -10.80 8.59
CA ALA A 407 -20.36 -11.31 7.92
C ALA A 407 -20.49 -12.82 7.67
N ARG A 408 -21.08 -13.20 6.53
CA ARG A 408 -21.42 -14.59 6.18
C ARG A 408 -20.45 -15.26 5.23
N ALA A 409 -19.55 -14.49 4.62
CA ALA A 409 -18.56 -14.99 3.68
C ALA A 409 -17.18 -14.42 4.00
N ALA A 410 -16.23 -15.29 4.25
CA ALA A 410 -14.84 -14.95 4.47
C ALA A 410 -13.92 -15.88 3.67
N VAL A 411 -12.83 -15.32 3.18
CA VAL A 411 -11.74 -16.06 2.52
C VAL A 411 -10.49 -15.80 3.33
N SER A 412 -9.86 -16.87 3.81
CA SER A 412 -8.60 -16.81 4.53
C SER A 412 -7.41 -16.77 3.58
N THR A 413 -6.43 -15.96 3.91
CA THR A 413 -5.13 -15.92 3.24
C THR A 413 -4.03 -16.57 4.08
N GLY A 414 -4.40 -17.26 5.16
CA GLY A 414 -3.52 -18.01 6.04
C GLY A 414 -3.24 -17.32 7.38
N SER A 415 -2.64 -18.05 8.31
CA SER A 415 -2.39 -17.58 9.68
C SER A 415 -1.15 -16.68 9.77
N ARG A 416 -1.33 -15.53 10.43
CA ARG A 416 -0.27 -14.59 10.80
C ARG A 416 0.63 -15.14 11.93
N ASP A 417 0.03 -15.80 12.91
CA ASP A 417 0.70 -16.13 14.19
C ASP A 417 1.48 -17.45 14.14
N ARG A 418 1.56 -18.08 13.00
CA ARG A 418 2.30 -19.34 12.84
C ARG A 418 3.79 -19.12 13.04
N TRP A 419 4.39 -19.89 13.94
CA TRP A 419 5.81 -19.86 14.22
C TRP A 419 6.66 -20.30 13.02
N LEU A 420 7.83 -19.70 12.90
CA LEU A 420 8.76 -19.97 11.81
C LEU A 420 10.19 -20.03 12.33
N GLU A 421 10.89 -21.13 12.02
CA GLU A 421 12.30 -21.30 12.30
C GLU A 421 13.12 -20.93 11.06
N LEU A 422 14.04 -19.99 11.22
CA LEU A 422 14.91 -19.51 10.16
C LEU A 422 16.36 -19.93 10.44
N PRO A 423 17.06 -20.61 9.51
CA PRO A 423 18.45 -20.97 9.67
C PRO A 423 19.38 -19.76 9.66
N ALA A 424 20.61 -19.93 10.13
CA ALA A 424 21.64 -18.90 10.07
C ALA A 424 22.01 -18.58 8.60
N PRO A 425 22.10 -17.28 8.22
CA PRO A 425 22.52 -16.87 6.90
C PRO A 425 24.05 -16.98 6.72
N GLU A 426 24.51 -17.03 5.48
CA GLU A 426 25.92 -16.84 5.15
C GLU A 426 26.32 -15.37 5.13
N ARG A 427 25.37 -14.50 4.80
CA ARG A 427 25.58 -13.05 4.73
C ARG A 427 24.35 -12.30 5.23
N VAL A 428 24.59 -11.21 5.96
CA VAL A 428 23.57 -10.23 6.34
C VAL A 428 23.78 -8.96 5.51
N VAL A 429 22.67 -8.38 5.01
CA VAL A 429 22.64 -7.12 4.26
C VAL A 429 21.65 -6.19 4.95
N GLY A 430 22.08 -4.95 5.22
CA GLY A 430 21.25 -3.95 5.88
C GLY A 430 21.89 -3.42 7.18
N PRO A 431 21.23 -2.48 7.86
CA PRO A 431 21.85 -1.71 8.94
C PRO A 431 21.83 -2.39 10.32
N TYR A 432 21.13 -3.52 10.49
CA TYR A 432 20.95 -4.13 11.81
C TYR A 432 21.67 -5.48 11.93
N ASP A 433 22.63 -5.54 12.85
CA ASP A 433 23.24 -6.81 13.31
C ASP A 433 22.39 -7.49 14.39
N HIS A 434 21.58 -6.73 15.14
CA HIS A 434 20.69 -7.23 16.18
C HIS A 434 19.33 -6.54 16.09
N PHE A 435 18.24 -7.29 16.26
CA PHE A 435 16.88 -6.79 16.24
C PHE A 435 15.93 -7.68 17.04
N ALA A 436 14.76 -7.15 17.41
CA ALA A 436 13.75 -7.94 18.08
C ALA A 436 13.00 -8.83 17.08
N VAL A 437 12.91 -10.10 17.40
CA VAL A 437 12.20 -11.12 16.61
C VAL A 437 10.90 -11.59 17.26
N LEU A 438 10.71 -11.28 18.55
CA LEU A 438 9.51 -11.63 19.30
C LEU A 438 8.62 -10.42 19.50
N THR A 439 7.32 -10.65 19.56
CA THR A 439 6.33 -9.57 19.52
C THR A 439 6.01 -8.96 20.89
N TYR A 440 6.53 -9.49 21.98
CA TYR A 440 6.26 -9.01 23.33
C TYR A 440 7.28 -7.97 23.82
N PRO A 441 6.87 -7.02 24.70
CA PRO A 441 7.77 -6.03 25.26
C PRO A 441 8.92 -6.67 26.07
N GLY A 442 10.15 -6.15 25.87
CA GLY A 442 11.34 -6.66 26.57
C GLY A 442 11.91 -7.94 25.98
N ALA A 443 11.45 -8.37 24.82
CA ALA A 443 12.05 -9.49 24.10
C ALA A 443 13.54 -9.22 23.84
N PRO A 444 14.41 -10.22 24.01
CA PRO A 444 15.83 -10.06 23.73
C PRO A 444 16.06 -9.79 22.25
N LEU A 445 17.09 -9.00 21.94
CA LEU A 445 17.54 -8.82 20.57
C LEU A 445 18.23 -10.11 20.08
N ALA A 446 17.84 -10.55 18.91
CA ALA A 446 18.45 -11.68 18.24
C ALA A 446 19.59 -11.21 17.33
N ASP A 447 20.64 -12.02 17.20
CA ASP A 447 21.71 -11.80 16.24
C ASP A 447 21.22 -12.11 14.82
N ALA A 448 21.35 -11.14 13.93
CA ALA A 448 20.97 -11.28 12.53
C ALA A 448 21.73 -12.43 11.81
N LYS A 449 22.93 -12.77 12.28
CA LYS A 449 23.77 -13.86 11.74
C LYS A 449 23.42 -15.23 12.32
N GLY A 450 22.55 -15.26 13.34
CA GLY A 450 22.14 -16.48 14.00
C GLY A 450 20.92 -17.16 13.37
N GLN A 451 20.61 -18.34 13.90
CA GLN A 451 19.30 -18.95 13.72
C GLN A 451 18.25 -18.11 14.46
N LEU A 452 17.07 -17.96 13.89
CA LEU A 452 15.97 -17.19 14.46
C LEU A 452 14.72 -18.04 14.61
N THR A 453 13.99 -17.82 15.71
CA THR A 453 12.60 -18.28 15.88
C THR A 453 11.69 -17.07 15.87
N LEU A 454 10.80 -17.00 14.91
CA LEU A 454 9.75 -15.99 14.83
C LEU A 454 8.48 -16.55 15.46
N ASP A 455 7.88 -15.79 16.41
CA ASP A 455 6.59 -16.13 17.03
C ASP A 455 5.40 -15.67 16.19
N ALA A 456 5.65 -14.94 15.11
CA ALA A 456 4.66 -14.51 14.13
C ALA A 456 5.33 -14.22 12.78
N ARG A 457 4.61 -14.47 11.70
CA ARG A 457 5.09 -14.21 10.33
C ARG A 457 5.22 -12.73 10.00
N ASP A 458 4.66 -11.85 10.83
CA ASP A 458 4.70 -10.40 10.62
C ASP A 458 6.08 -9.77 10.80
N MET A 459 7.07 -10.52 11.27
CA MET A 459 8.46 -10.09 11.26
C MET A 459 9.16 -10.34 9.92
N LEU A 460 8.62 -11.23 9.10
CA LEU A 460 9.09 -11.51 7.75
C LEU A 460 8.31 -10.68 6.74
N ILE A 461 8.98 -9.81 5.99
CA ILE A 461 8.31 -9.01 4.96
C ILE A 461 7.69 -9.93 3.90
N GLY A 462 6.42 -9.70 3.56
CA GLY A 462 5.67 -10.61 2.70
C GLY A 462 5.27 -11.95 3.35
N GLY A 463 5.54 -12.14 4.64
CA GLY A 463 5.15 -13.35 5.38
C GLY A 463 3.65 -13.44 5.70
N VAL A 464 2.95 -12.33 5.62
CA VAL A 464 1.47 -12.26 5.70
C VAL A 464 0.95 -11.84 4.33
N ASP A 465 0.04 -12.64 3.78
CA ASP A 465 -0.62 -12.33 2.51
C ASP A 465 -1.94 -11.60 2.79
N ASN A 466 -1.94 -10.28 2.69
CA ASN A 466 -3.12 -9.46 3.01
C ASN A 466 -4.27 -9.64 2.01
N TRP A 467 -3.97 -10.02 0.76
CA TRP A 467 -4.92 -9.95 -0.35
C TRP A 467 -4.98 -11.22 -1.21
N GLY A 468 -4.42 -12.33 -0.74
CA GLY A 468 -4.46 -13.59 -1.47
C GLY A 468 -3.63 -13.58 -2.75
N ALA A 469 -2.42 -13.01 -2.72
CA ALA A 469 -1.52 -13.00 -3.87
C ALA A 469 -0.93 -14.39 -4.17
N GLU A 470 -0.79 -15.24 -3.14
CA GLU A 470 -0.12 -16.55 -3.25
C GLU A 470 -1.02 -17.72 -2.88
N SER A 471 -1.90 -17.57 -1.91
CA SER A 471 -2.75 -18.66 -1.45
C SER A 471 -4.12 -18.19 -1.00
N TRP A 472 -5.11 -19.02 -1.26
CA TRP A 472 -6.49 -18.85 -0.81
C TRP A 472 -6.92 -20.15 -0.16
N SER A 473 -7.48 -20.08 1.04
CA SER A 473 -8.30 -21.15 1.57
C SER A 473 -9.70 -20.61 1.83
N CYS A 474 -10.71 -21.36 1.41
CA CYS A 474 -12.10 -21.04 1.66
C CYS A 474 -12.62 -22.10 2.62
N GLU A 475 -12.90 -21.72 3.86
CA GLU A 475 -13.58 -22.56 4.82
C GLU A 475 -15.00 -22.02 5.02
N LEU A 476 -15.97 -22.94 5.11
CA LEU A 476 -17.33 -22.61 5.52
C LEU A 476 -17.34 -22.58 7.05
N TYR A 477 -17.54 -21.43 7.64
CA TYR A 477 -17.76 -21.25 9.07
C TYR A 477 -19.25 -21.38 9.42
#